data_e6b3612c46128887b9b9d6c69db8c210
#
_entry.id   e6b3612c46128887b9b9d6c69db8c210
#
_cell.length_a   1.000
_cell.length_b   1.000
_cell.length_c   1.000
_cell.angle_alpha   90.00
_cell.angle_beta   90.00
_cell.angle_gamma   90.00
#
_symmetry.space_group_name_H-M   'P 1'
#
loop_
_entity.id
_entity.type
_entity.pdbx_description
1 polymer ?
#
loop_
_entity_poly.entity_id
_entity_poly.type
_entity_poly.pdbx_seq_one_letter_code
_entity_poly.pdbx_strand_id
1 'polypeptide(L)'
;MIRFLPLLIALIVGYATWRLSAWQTAKTLDRQSEPLRDPTLAPLLERMAQALGVKRIAVNMYRIAPVNGLAAPDGRIFLTQGFVDRYRAGEVTAEELASVIAHELGHVALGHARRRMIDFSGQNAMRMALGMVLSRILPGGGMWLANMATRLLAATLSRKDEYEADAYASALLTKAGIGTAPQKSLFRKLEALTGGPGGGPVPAWLMSHPHTRDRIRAIEAMEDRWAKVTG
;
A
#
# COMPACT_ATOMS: atom_id res chain seq x y z
N MET A 1 -10.35 20.04 -35.60
CA MET A 1 -9.11 19.39 -35.13
C MET A 1 -8.34 20.18 -34.08
N ILE A 2 -8.24 21.51 -34.11
CA ILE A 2 -7.45 22.33 -33.18
C ILE A 2 -8.00 22.32 -31.73
N ARG A 3 -9.30 22.07 -31.52
CA ARG A 3 -9.95 22.08 -30.20
C ARG A 3 -9.47 20.97 -29.24
N PHE A 4 -8.92 19.86 -29.74
CA PHE A 4 -8.44 18.74 -28.91
C PHE A 4 -6.93 18.79 -28.64
N LEU A 5 -6.20 19.70 -29.32
CA LEU A 5 -4.74 19.83 -29.16
C LEU A 5 -4.32 20.12 -27.72
N PRO A 6 -4.97 21.04 -26.97
CA PRO A 6 -4.59 21.27 -25.57
C PRO A 6 -4.80 20.05 -24.68
N LEU A 7 -5.85 19.26 -24.92
CA LEU A 7 -6.11 18.02 -24.16
C LEU A 7 -5.03 16.97 -24.45
N LEU A 8 -4.66 16.81 -25.72
CA LEU A 8 -3.60 15.89 -26.13
C LEU A 8 -2.25 16.28 -25.51
N ILE A 9 -1.91 17.57 -25.53
CA ILE A 9 -0.69 18.10 -24.90
C ILE A 9 -0.72 17.81 -23.39
N ALA A 10 -1.84 18.07 -22.71
CA ALA A 10 -1.98 17.82 -21.27
C ALA A 10 -1.79 16.32 -20.94
N LEU A 11 -2.32 15.41 -21.76
CA LEU A 11 -2.14 13.96 -21.58
C LEU A 11 -0.68 13.54 -21.79
N ILE A 12 -0.02 14.06 -22.83
CA ILE A 12 1.39 13.77 -23.11
C ILE A 12 2.28 14.29 -21.97
N VAL A 13 2.08 15.54 -21.53
CA VAL A 13 2.83 16.13 -20.42
C VAL A 13 2.59 15.37 -19.13
N GLY A 14 1.34 15.01 -18.83
CA GLY A 14 0.99 14.20 -17.66
C GLY A 14 1.67 12.82 -17.66
N TYR A 15 1.65 12.14 -18.82
CA TYR A 15 2.33 10.85 -18.98
C TYR A 15 3.86 10.98 -18.87
N ALA A 16 4.45 11.98 -19.50
CA ALA A 16 5.89 12.22 -19.45
C ALA A 16 6.37 12.55 -18.01
N THR A 17 5.63 13.39 -17.30
CA THR A 17 5.91 13.73 -15.89
C THR A 17 5.83 12.51 -14.99
N TRP A 18 4.81 11.69 -15.16
CA TRP A 18 4.68 10.44 -14.43
C TRP A 18 5.84 9.48 -14.71
N ARG A 19 6.20 9.29 -15.98
CA ARG A 19 7.32 8.42 -16.39
C ARG A 19 8.63 8.90 -15.77
N LEU A 20 8.88 10.21 -15.80
CA LEU A 20 10.08 10.82 -15.21
C LEU A 20 10.10 10.63 -13.69
N SER A 21 8.99 10.87 -13.01
CA SER A 21 8.85 10.67 -11.56
C SER A 21 9.07 9.21 -11.16
N ALA A 22 8.46 8.27 -11.87
CA ALA A 22 8.64 6.84 -11.64
C ALA A 22 10.11 6.41 -11.83
N TRP A 23 10.76 6.92 -12.88
CA TRP A 23 12.19 6.65 -13.13
C TRP A 23 13.09 7.25 -12.04
N GLN A 24 12.85 8.48 -11.60
CA GLN A 24 13.60 9.11 -10.50
C GLN A 24 13.44 8.33 -9.19
N THR A 25 12.21 7.90 -8.89
CA THR A 25 11.92 7.07 -7.70
C THR A 25 12.68 5.73 -7.78
N ALA A 26 12.60 5.03 -8.91
CA ALA A 26 13.34 3.78 -9.11
C ALA A 26 14.85 3.97 -8.92
N LYS A 27 15.43 5.02 -9.50
CA LYS A 27 16.86 5.34 -9.36
C LYS A 27 17.27 5.69 -7.94
N THR A 28 16.40 6.36 -7.18
CA THR A 28 16.63 6.65 -5.75
C THR A 28 16.61 5.35 -4.94
N LEU A 29 15.62 4.50 -5.17
CA LEU A 29 15.53 3.18 -4.55
C LEU A 29 16.75 2.32 -4.87
N ASP A 30 17.22 2.31 -6.13
CA ASP A 30 18.42 1.56 -6.53
C ASP A 30 19.70 2.01 -5.80
N ARG A 31 19.83 3.31 -5.57
CA ARG A 31 21.01 3.88 -4.89
C ARG A 31 21.00 3.69 -3.38
N GLN A 32 19.81 3.63 -2.78
CA GLN A 32 19.62 3.65 -1.33
C GLN A 32 19.09 2.33 -0.79
N SER A 33 19.08 1.29 -1.58
CA SER A 33 18.66 -0.04 -1.12
C SER A 33 19.67 -1.12 -1.44
N GLU A 34 19.54 -2.22 -0.73
CA GLU A 34 20.32 -3.44 -0.93
C GLU A 34 19.42 -4.67 -0.78
N PRO A 35 19.75 -5.82 -1.41
CA PRO A 35 18.97 -7.03 -1.26
C PRO A 35 18.92 -7.47 0.20
N LEU A 36 17.71 -7.66 0.74
CA LEU A 36 17.50 -8.21 2.07
C LEU A 36 17.75 -9.73 2.02
N ARG A 37 18.84 -10.16 2.64
CA ARG A 37 19.20 -11.58 2.80
C ARG A 37 19.11 -11.94 4.27
N ASP A 38 18.12 -12.75 4.61
CA ASP A 38 17.90 -13.19 5.99
C ASP A 38 17.56 -14.68 6.00
N PRO A 39 18.29 -15.52 6.77
CA PRO A 39 18.10 -16.97 6.75
C PRO A 39 16.76 -17.42 7.35
N THR A 40 16.17 -16.63 8.25
CA THR A 40 14.87 -16.95 8.87
C THR A 40 13.71 -16.55 7.97
N LEU A 41 13.85 -15.44 7.25
CA LEU A 41 12.83 -14.93 6.32
C LEU A 41 12.83 -15.72 5.00
N ALA A 42 13.99 -16.21 4.53
CA ALA A 42 14.14 -16.88 3.25
C ALA A 42 13.17 -18.05 3.04
N PRO A 43 13.00 -19.01 3.99
CA PRO A 43 12.04 -20.12 3.82
C PRO A 43 10.59 -19.66 3.69
N LEU A 44 10.21 -18.55 4.36
CA LEU A 44 8.87 -17.97 4.26
C LEU A 44 8.64 -17.40 2.86
N LEU A 45 9.63 -16.67 2.32
CA LEU A 45 9.58 -16.12 0.96
C LEU A 45 9.54 -17.22 -0.11
N GLU A 46 10.26 -18.34 0.09
CA GLU A 46 10.20 -19.50 -0.80
C GLU A 46 8.81 -20.12 -0.83
N ARG A 47 8.19 -20.37 0.33
CA ARG A 47 6.81 -20.89 0.41
C ARG A 47 5.80 -19.95 -0.27
N MET A 48 5.94 -18.65 -0.06
CA MET A 48 5.11 -17.65 -0.72
C MET A 48 5.35 -17.63 -2.24
N ALA A 49 6.61 -17.75 -2.70
CA ALA A 49 6.95 -17.80 -4.11
C ALA A 49 6.34 -19.06 -4.78
N GLN A 50 6.42 -20.22 -4.14
CA GLN A 50 5.79 -21.46 -4.58
C GLN A 50 4.27 -21.31 -4.67
N ALA A 51 3.64 -20.72 -3.65
CA ALA A 51 2.21 -20.46 -3.63
C ALA A 51 1.75 -19.54 -4.79
N LEU A 52 2.60 -18.59 -5.21
CA LEU A 52 2.36 -17.70 -6.34
C LEU A 52 2.75 -18.29 -7.70
N GLY A 53 3.49 -19.41 -7.74
CA GLY A 53 4.03 -19.97 -8.98
C GLY A 53 5.16 -19.13 -9.60
N VAL A 54 5.87 -18.33 -8.80
CA VAL A 54 6.99 -17.51 -9.25
C VAL A 54 8.33 -18.09 -8.77
N LYS A 55 9.43 -17.78 -9.48
CA LYS A 55 10.74 -18.30 -9.13
C LYS A 55 11.25 -17.83 -7.76
N ARG A 56 10.99 -16.57 -7.43
CA ARG A 56 11.40 -15.95 -6.16
C ARG A 56 10.65 -14.66 -5.92
N ILE A 57 10.55 -14.27 -4.65
CA ILE A 57 10.14 -12.93 -4.22
C ILE A 57 11.42 -12.19 -3.83
N ALA A 58 11.73 -11.10 -4.55
CA ALA A 58 12.89 -10.26 -4.24
C ALA A 58 12.45 -9.13 -3.30
N VAL A 59 13.08 -9.07 -2.14
CA VAL A 59 12.86 -8.02 -1.14
C VAL A 59 14.17 -7.25 -0.96
N ASN A 60 14.08 -5.93 -0.90
CA ASN A 60 15.23 -5.06 -0.69
C ASN A 60 15.05 -4.29 0.62
N MET A 61 16.14 -4.00 1.29
CA MET A 61 16.17 -3.09 2.43
C MET A 61 16.48 -1.68 1.93
N TYR A 62 15.55 -0.73 2.20
CA TYR A 62 15.71 0.68 1.87
C TYR A 62 16.25 1.43 3.08
N ARG A 63 17.40 2.10 2.93
CA ARG A 63 18.19 2.69 4.02
C ARG A 63 17.58 4.00 4.54
N ILE A 64 16.40 3.92 5.13
CA ILE A 64 15.74 5.02 5.83
C ILE A 64 15.21 4.55 7.19
N ALA A 65 15.18 5.48 8.16
CA ALA A 65 14.82 5.18 9.54
C ALA A 65 13.31 4.92 9.80
N PRO A 66 12.34 5.55 9.11
CA PRO A 66 10.92 5.30 9.36
C PRO A 66 10.57 3.82 9.17
N VAL A 67 9.68 3.28 10.02
CA VAL A 67 9.17 1.90 9.90
C VAL A 67 8.13 1.86 8.78
N ASN A 68 8.49 1.29 7.63
CA ASN A 68 7.60 1.21 6.47
C ASN A 68 7.93 0.02 5.55
N GLY A 69 6.91 -0.47 4.83
CA GLY A 69 7.02 -1.32 3.65
C GLY A 69 6.50 -0.56 2.44
N LEU A 70 7.01 -0.84 1.27
CA LEU A 70 6.53 -0.24 0.04
C LEU A 70 6.77 -1.13 -1.17
N ALA A 71 5.82 -1.07 -2.10
CA ALA A 71 5.95 -1.65 -3.42
C ALA A 71 6.33 -0.56 -4.43
N ALA A 72 7.40 -0.78 -5.20
CA ALA A 72 7.78 0.12 -6.27
C ALA A 72 6.90 -0.09 -7.52
N PRO A 73 6.79 0.90 -8.42
CA PRO A 73 6.01 0.77 -9.65
C PRO A 73 6.46 -0.36 -10.59
N ASP A 74 7.70 -0.83 -10.45
CA ASP A 74 8.27 -1.96 -11.19
C ASP A 74 8.01 -3.34 -10.54
N GLY A 75 7.24 -3.36 -9.43
CA GLY A 75 6.86 -4.58 -8.71
C GLY A 75 7.86 -5.06 -7.67
N ARG A 76 8.96 -4.34 -7.45
CA ARG A 76 9.93 -4.67 -6.38
C ARG A 76 9.36 -4.28 -5.02
N ILE A 77 9.63 -5.11 -4.02
CA ILE A 77 9.24 -4.87 -2.63
C ILE A 77 10.44 -4.33 -1.85
N PHE A 78 10.19 -3.33 -1.04
CA PHE A 78 11.18 -2.72 -0.16
C PHE A 78 10.65 -2.69 1.28
N LEU A 79 11.51 -3.07 2.21
CA LEU A 79 11.33 -2.83 3.64
C LEU A 79 12.35 -1.77 4.07
N THR A 80 11.92 -0.82 4.84
CA THR A 80 12.86 0.19 5.36
C THR A 80 13.80 -0.39 6.40
N GLN A 81 14.98 0.23 6.54
CA GLN A 81 15.94 -0.16 7.56
C GLN A 81 15.30 -0.14 8.96
N GLY A 82 14.52 0.91 9.29
CA GLY A 82 13.85 0.99 10.59
C GLY A 82 12.90 -0.20 10.85
N PHE A 83 12.28 -0.79 9.81
CA PHE A 83 11.48 -2.00 9.96
C PHE A 83 12.35 -3.24 10.20
N VAL A 84 13.42 -3.37 9.43
CA VAL A 84 14.38 -4.48 9.57
C VAL A 84 15.09 -4.43 10.93
N ASP A 85 15.39 -3.24 11.44
CA ASP A 85 16.01 -3.07 12.76
C ASP A 85 15.07 -3.54 13.90
N ARG A 86 13.76 -3.26 13.80
CA ARG A 86 12.76 -3.80 14.76
C ARG A 86 12.64 -5.32 14.66
N TYR A 87 12.72 -5.87 13.48
CA TYR A 87 12.78 -7.32 13.28
C TYR A 87 14.04 -7.91 13.94
N ARG A 88 15.21 -7.33 13.72
CA ARG A 88 16.48 -7.78 14.32
C ARG A 88 16.49 -7.63 15.85
N ALA A 89 15.77 -6.64 16.38
CA ALA A 89 15.57 -6.47 17.81
C ALA A 89 14.57 -7.46 18.44
N GLY A 90 13.92 -8.33 17.61
CA GLY A 90 12.92 -9.29 18.08
C GLY A 90 11.55 -8.68 18.39
N GLU A 91 11.34 -7.41 18.09
CA GLU A 91 10.04 -6.73 18.26
C GLU A 91 9.01 -7.19 17.23
N VAL A 92 9.48 -7.58 16.04
CA VAL A 92 8.70 -8.13 14.92
C VAL A 92 9.25 -9.50 14.56
N THR A 93 8.40 -10.49 14.32
CA THR A 93 8.83 -11.83 13.91
C THR A 93 9.03 -11.90 12.38
N ALA A 94 9.71 -12.98 11.90
CA ALA A 94 9.88 -13.19 10.47
C ALA A 94 8.54 -13.39 9.76
N GLU A 95 7.58 -14.08 10.39
CA GLU A 95 6.23 -14.30 9.86
C GLU A 95 5.43 -12.99 9.79
N GLU A 96 5.57 -12.12 10.80
CA GLU A 96 4.97 -10.78 10.76
C GLU A 96 5.56 -9.92 9.65
N LEU A 97 6.88 -10.00 9.44
CA LEU A 97 7.54 -9.31 8.34
C LEU A 97 7.12 -9.88 6.96
N ALA A 98 6.98 -11.21 6.86
CA ALA A 98 6.43 -11.86 5.67
C ALA A 98 5.00 -11.43 5.38
N SER A 99 4.18 -11.13 6.41
CA SER A 99 2.83 -10.62 6.23
C SER A 99 2.79 -9.22 5.61
N VAL A 100 3.75 -8.35 5.95
CA VAL A 100 3.91 -7.04 5.28
C VAL A 100 4.28 -7.24 3.81
N ILE A 101 5.23 -8.13 3.53
CA ILE A 101 5.65 -8.43 2.17
C ILE A 101 4.47 -8.96 1.34
N ALA A 102 3.64 -9.84 1.93
CA ALA A 102 2.43 -10.35 1.28
C ALA A 102 1.42 -9.24 0.98
N HIS A 103 1.26 -8.28 1.88
CA HIS A 103 0.40 -7.10 1.70
C HIS A 103 0.91 -6.20 0.56
N GLU A 104 2.20 -5.89 0.54
CA GLU A 104 2.80 -5.11 -0.54
C GLU A 104 2.71 -5.83 -1.90
N LEU A 105 2.86 -7.16 -1.93
CA LEU A 105 2.60 -7.96 -3.12
C LEU A 105 1.14 -7.86 -3.57
N GLY A 106 0.19 -7.75 -2.65
CA GLY A 106 -1.21 -7.48 -2.96
C GLY A 106 -1.38 -6.17 -3.72
N HIS A 107 -0.75 -5.10 -3.28
CA HIS A 107 -0.77 -3.81 -3.99
C HIS A 107 -0.18 -3.91 -5.40
N VAL A 108 0.88 -4.68 -5.58
CA VAL A 108 1.47 -4.93 -6.91
C VAL A 108 0.52 -5.75 -7.78
N ALA A 109 0.08 -6.91 -7.29
CA ALA A 109 -0.72 -7.87 -8.06
C ALA A 109 -2.06 -7.30 -8.50
N LEU A 110 -2.68 -6.47 -7.66
CA LEU A 110 -3.97 -5.83 -7.93
C LEU A 110 -3.84 -4.48 -8.67
N GLY A 111 -2.60 -4.04 -8.94
CA GLY A 111 -2.32 -2.83 -9.71
C GLY A 111 -2.76 -1.54 -9.02
N HIS A 112 -2.77 -1.51 -7.68
CA HIS A 112 -3.25 -0.35 -6.91
C HIS A 112 -2.49 0.93 -7.22
N ALA A 113 -1.17 0.88 -7.42
CA ALA A 113 -0.37 2.05 -7.78
C ALA A 113 -0.83 2.67 -9.11
N ARG A 114 -1.13 1.83 -10.11
CA ARG A 114 -1.65 2.27 -11.41
C ARG A 114 -3.08 2.80 -11.30
N ARG A 115 -3.93 2.11 -10.52
CA ARG A 115 -5.31 2.54 -10.26
C ARG A 115 -5.33 3.91 -9.58
N ARG A 116 -4.56 4.10 -8.50
CA ARG A 116 -4.45 5.39 -7.79
C ARG A 116 -4.02 6.55 -8.70
N MET A 117 -3.15 6.31 -9.67
CA MET A 117 -2.75 7.34 -10.63
C MET A 117 -3.91 7.73 -11.56
N ILE A 118 -4.65 6.76 -12.10
CA ILE A 118 -5.82 6.99 -12.96
C ILE A 118 -6.91 7.71 -12.14
N ASP A 119 -7.18 7.23 -10.94
CA ASP A 119 -8.17 7.80 -10.02
C ASP A 119 -7.81 9.23 -9.63
N PHE A 120 -6.54 9.50 -9.33
CA PHE A 120 -6.06 10.85 -9.00
C PHE A 120 -6.26 11.82 -10.16
N SER A 121 -5.97 11.42 -11.39
CA SER A 121 -6.19 12.22 -12.59
C SER A 121 -7.68 12.47 -12.84
N GLY A 122 -8.51 11.44 -12.70
CA GLY A 122 -9.96 11.54 -12.81
C GLY A 122 -10.57 12.40 -11.69
N GLN A 123 -10.10 12.25 -10.45
CA GLN A 123 -10.54 13.07 -9.31
C GLN A 123 -10.18 14.54 -9.48
N ASN A 124 -9.00 14.86 -10.02
CA ASN A 124 -8.62 16.24 -10.30
C ASN A 124 -9.50 16.87 -11.39
N ALA A 125 -9.79 16.14 -12.47
CA ALA A 125 -10.69 16.60 -13.51
C ALA A 125 -12.11 16.82 -12.96
N MET A 126 -12.62 15.87 -12.18
CA MET A 126 -13.92 15.97 -11.51
C MET A 126 -13.97 17.13 -10.52
N ARG A 127 -12.91 17.32 -9.71
CA ARG A 127 -12.81 18.45 -8.78
C ARG A 127 -12.89 19.79 -9.49
N MET A 128 -12.19 19.93 -10.62
CA MET A 128 -12.24 21.17 -11.41
C MET A 128 -13.62 21.39 -12.02
N ALA A 129 -14.24 20.36 -12.59
CA ALA A 129 -15.58 20.44 -13.18
C ALA A 129 -16.63 20.76 -12.12
N LEU A 130 -16.64 20.06 -10.98
CA LEU A 130 -17.54 20.32 -9.86
C LEU A 130 -17.28 21.72 -9.27
N GLY A 131 -16.01 22.11 -9.11
CA GLY A 131 -15.64 23.44 -8.62
C GLY A 131 -16.19 24.56 -9.51
N MET A 132 -16.10 24.43 -10.83
CA MET A 132 -16.66 25.42 -11.77
C MET A 132 -18.19 25.50 -11.69
N VAL A 133 -18.87 24.37 -11.59
CA VAL A 133 -20.35 24.33 -11.50
C VAL A 133 -20.81 24.87 -10.14
N LEU A 134 -20.25 24.36 -9.05
CA LEU A 134 -20.62 24.73 -7.69
C LEU A 134 -20.28 26.20 -7.37
N SER A 135 -19.19 26.74 -7.92
CA SER A 135 -18.85 28.17 -7.72
C SER A 135 -19.82 29.12 -8.40
N ARG A 136 -20.59 28.67 -9.40
CA ARG A 136 -21.69 29.45 -9.99
C ARG A 136 -22.93 29.52 -9.09
N ILE A 137 -23.17 28.45 -8.30
CA ILE A 137 -24.33 28.30 -7.42
C ILE A 137 -24.03 28.86 -6.02
N LEU A 138 -22.79 28.67 -5.56
CA LEU A 138 -22.26 29.02 -4.23
C LEU A 138 -20.97 29.83 -4.37
N PRO A 139 -21.02 31.11 -4.68
CA PRO A 139 -19.85 31.98 -4.77
C PRO A 139 -19.05 31.95 -3.44
N GLY A 140 -17.74 31.62 -3.53
CA GLY A 140 -16.84 31.48 -2.37
C GLY A 140 -16.83 30.11 -1.68
N GLY A 141 -17.85 29.26 -1.85
CA GLY A 141 -17.96 27.94 -1.20
C GLY A 141 -17.83 26.73 -2.15
N GLY A 142 -18.07 26.90 -3.44
CA GLY A 142 -18.18 25.81 -4.40
C GLY A 142 -16.90 25.00 -4.56
N MET A 143 -15.74 25.64 -4.58
CA MET A 143 -14.45 24.97 -4.66
C MET A 143 -14.12 24.20 -3.37
N TRP A 144 -14.51 24.72 -2.21
CA TRP A 144 -14.33 24.02 -0.93
C TRP A 144 -15.16 22.73 -0.89
N LEU A 145 -16.43 22.77 -1.31
CA LEU A 145 -17.28 21.58 -1.41
C LEU A 145 -16.72 20.55 -2.40
N ALA A 146 -16.25 20.99 -3.57
CA ALA A 146 -15.61 20.11 -4.55
C ALA A 146 -14.35 19.43 -3.98
N ASN A 147 -13.53 20.18 -3.25
CA ASN A 147 -12.34 19.63 -2.56
C ASN A 147 -12.72 18.60 -1.48
N MET A 148 -13.75 18.88 -0.69
CA MET A 148 -14.22 17.96 0.35
C MET A 148 -14.75 16.66 -0.26
N ALA A 149 -15.62 16.76 -1.28
CA ALA A 149 -16.19 15.61 -1.96
C ALA A 149 -15.10 14.72 -2.58
N THR A 150 -14.11 15.31 -3.25
CA THR A 150 -12.99 14.55 -3.86
C THR A 150 -12.08 13.92 -2.81
N ARG A 151 -11.82 14.57 -1.67
CA ARG A 151 -11.06 13.98 -0.55
C ARG A 151 -11.78 12.77 0.06
N LEU A 152 -13.10 12.84 0.26
CA LEU A 152 -13.91 11.73 0.76
C LEU A 152 -13.88 10.53 -0.21
N LEU A 153 -13.99 10.80 -1.51
CA LEU A 153 -13.88 9.76 -2.53
C LEU A 153 -12.50 9.12 -2.52
N ALA A 154 -11.43 9.91 -2.50
CA ALA A 154 -10.05 9.41 -2.44
C ALA A 154 -9.81 8.54 -1.20
N ALA A 155 -10.30 8.95 -0.03
CA ALA A 155 -10.19 8.18 1.21
C ALA A 155 -10.98 6.86 1.14
N THR A 156 -12.11 6.84 0.44
CA THR A 156 -12.93 5.62 0.27
C THR A 156 -12.24 4.62 -0.66
N LEU A 157 -11.68 5.08 -1.78
CA LEU A 157 -10.92 4.24 -2.71
C LEU A 157 -9.65 3.69 -2.05
N SER A 158 -8.91 4.51 -1.30
CA SER A 158 -7.74 4.08 -0.56
C SER A 158 -8.07 2.98 0.46
N ARG A 159 -9.17 3.10 1.22
CA ARG A 159 -9.60 2.04 2.15
C ARG A 159 -9.91 0.74 1.43
N LYS A 160 -10.59 0.79 0.29
CA LYS A 160 -10.89 -0.39 -0.51
C LYS A 160 -9.62 -1.10 -0.96
N ASP A 161 -8.61 -0.37 -1.44
CA ASP A 161 -7.31 -0.91 -1.81
C ASP A 161 -6.62 -1.62 -0.65
N GLU A 162 -6.73 -1.09 0.59
CA GLU A 162 -6.16 -1.73 1.78
C GLU A 162 -6.84 -3.07 2.09
N TYR A 163 -8.19 -3.13 2.05
CA TYR A 163 -8.92 -4.39 2.25
C TYR A 163 -8.64 -5.42 1.16
N GLU A 164 -8.50 -5.00 -0.10
CA GLU A 164 -8.13 -5.88 -1.21
C GLU A 164 -6.70 -6.43 -1.02
N ALA A 165 -5.74 -5.60 -0.61
CA ALA A 165 -4.36 -6.01 -0.33
C ALA A 165 -4.29 -6.96 0.87
N ASP A 166 -5.08 -6.72 1.93
CA ASP A 166 -5.17 -7.62 3.08
C ASP A 166 -5.78 -8.97 2.72
N ALA A 167 -6.83 -8.97 1.92
CA ALA A 167 -7.45 -10.22 1.46
C ALA A 167 -6.47 -11.04 0.62
N TYR A 168 -5.71 -10.38 -0.28
CA TYR A 168 -4.65 -11.02 -1.05
C TYR A 168 -3.56 -11.60 -0.14
N ALA A 169 -3.08 -10.80 0.82
CA ALA A 169 -2.05 -11.22 1.78
C ALA A 169 -2.53 -12.43 2.59
N SER A 170 -3.74 -12.40 3.13
CA SER A 170 -4.32 -13.49 3.91
C SER A 170 -4.43 -14.77 3.08
N ALA A 171 -4.89 -14.68 1.83
CA ALA A 171 -4.97 -15.83 0.93
C ALA A 171 -3.59 -16.40 0.61
N LEU A 172 -2.61 -15.54 0.31
CA LEU A 172 -1.23 -15.94 0.03
C LEU A 172 -0.58 -16.62 1.24
N LEU A 173 -0.68 -16.02 2.42
CA LEU A 173 -0.12 -16.55 3.67
C LEU A 173 -0.74 -17.91 4.02
N THR A 174 -2.05 -18.05 3.87
CA THR A 174 -2.75 -19.33 4.09
C THR A 174 -2.30 -20.39 3.09
N LYS A 175 -2.22 -20.07 1.79
CA LYS A 175 -1.76 -20.99 0.75
C LYS A 175 -0.27 -21.38 0.94
N ALA A 176 0.55 -20.48 1.48
CA ALA A 176 1.94 -20.73 1.83
C ALA A 176 2.11 -21.49 3.15
N GLY A 177 1.04 -21.86 3.86
CA GLY A 177 1.08 -22.56 5.15
C GLY A 177 1.62 -21.71 6.30
N ILE A 178 1.60 -20.37 6.18
CA ILE A 178 2.01 -19.44 7.24
C ILE A 178 0.79 -19.08 8.10
N GLY A 179 -0.38 -18.92 7.48
CA GLY A 179 -1.62 -18.49 8.14
C GLY A 179 -1.68 -16.99 8.35
N THR A 180 -2.81 -16.51 8.85
CA THR A 180 -3.13 -15.08 8.99
C THR A 180 -2.81 -14.51 10.38
N ALA A 181 -2.51 -15.37 11.35
CA ALA A 181 -2.20 -14.93 12.73
C ALA A 181 -1.06 -13.89 12.79
N PRO A 182 0.06 -14.02 12.05
CA PRO A 182 1.13 -13.03 12.02
C PRO A 182 0.66 -11.66 11.51
N GLN A 183 -0.20 -11.63 10.49
CA GLN A 183 -0.76 -10.38 9.94
C GLN A 183 -1.57 -9.62 10.99
N LYS A 184 -2.45 -10.33 11.71
CA LYS A 184 -3.25 -9.74 12.81
C LYS A 184 -2.38 -9.33 13.99
N SER A 185 -1.37 -10.12 14.33
CA SER A 185 -0.41 -9.82 15.40
C SER A 185 0.35 -8.53 15.13
N LEU A 186 0.88 -8.37 13.92
CA LEU A 186 1.59 -7.17 13.51
C LEU A 186 0.70 -5.93 13.61
N PHE A 187 -0.56 -5.99 13.14
CA PHE A 187 -1.50 -4.87 13.25
C PHE A 187 -1.72 -4.43 14.70
N ARG A 188 -1.86 -5.39 15.64
CA ARG A 188 -1.99 -5.09 17.07
C ARG A 188 -0.73 -4.43 17.63
N LYS A 189 0.46 -4.92 17.25
CA LYS A 189 1.75 -4.33 17.67
C LYS A 189 1.91 -2.90 17.16
N LEU A 190 1.62 -2.66 15.89
CA LEU A 190 1.70 -1.33 15.29
C LEU A 190 0.69 -0.36 15.92
N GLU A 191 -0.51 -0.82 16.27
CA GLU A 191 -1.51 -0.01 16.97
C GLU A 191 -1.02 0.34 18.39
N ALA A 192 -0.44 -0.60 19.11
CA ALA A 192 0.08 -0.38 20.47
C ALA A 192 1.19 0.69 20.49
N LEU A 193 1.95 0.83 19.40
CA LEU A 193 2.98 1.89 19.29
C LEU A 193 2.37 3.30 19.13
N THR A 194 1.08 3.42 18.81
CA THR A 194 0.42 4.71 18.55
C THR A 194 -0.47 5.20 19.68
N GLY A 195 -0.88 4.34 20.61
CA GLY A 195 -2.03 4.59 21.52
C GLY A 195 -1.71 4.71 23.01
N GLY A 196 -0.46 4.68 23.49
CA GLY A 196 -0.11 4.76 24.90
C GLY A 196 0.35 6.15 25.38
N PRO A 197 0.20 6.49 26.68
CA PRO A 197 0.89 7.63 27.28
C PRO A 197 2.40 7.40 27.17
N GLY A 198 3.08 8.16 26.32
CA GLY A 198 4.48 7.95 25.94
C GLY A 198 4.68 7.29 24.59
N GLY A 199 3.61 7.11 23.81
CA GLY A 199 3.66 6.58 22.46
C GLY A 199 4.60 7.40 21.55
N GLY A 200 5.52 6.68 20.87
CA GLY A 200 6.40 7.26 19.87
C GLY A 200 5.65 7.81 18.64
N PRO A 201 6.37 8.42 17.71
CA PRO A 201 5.75 8.89 16.48
C PRO A 201 5.06 7.72 15.75
N VAL A 202 3.86 8.00 15.22
CA VAL A 202 3.07 7.00 14.45
C VAL A 202 3.97 6.37 13.38
N PRO A 203 4.09 5.03 13.35
CA PRO A 203 4.86 4.36 12.32
C PRO A 203 4.42 4.81 10.92
N ALA A 204 5.38 5.10 10.03
CA ALA A 204 5.09 5.58 8.68
C ALA A 204 4.19 4.62 7.91
N TRP A 205 4.30 3.31 8.19
CA TRP A 205 3.41 2.29 7.61
C TRP A 205 1.94 2.52 7.97
N LEU A 206 1.61 2.85 9.23
CA LEU A 206 0.23 3.15 9.64
C LEU A 206 -0.29 4.46 9.02
N MET A 207 0.59 5.41 8.71
CA MET A 207 0.19 6.64 8.02
C MET A 207 -0.20 6.37 6.56
N SER A 208 0.48 5.42 5.90
CA SER A 208 0.18 4.99 4.54
C SER A 208 -0.93 3.93 4.48
N HIS A 209 -1.10 3.11 5.54
CA HIS A 209 -2.04 1.99 5.64
C HIS A 209 -2.90 2.07 6.91
N PRO A 210 -3.86 3.00 7.00
CA PRO A 210 -4.65 3.26 8.20
C PRO A 210 -5.69 2.16 8.50
N HIS A 211 -6.43 2.33 9.61
CA HIS A 211 -7.61 1.53 10.00
C HIS A 211 -7.34 0.08 10.44
N THR A 212 -6.30 -0.14 11.25
CA THR A 212 -5.88 -1.49 11.70
C THR A 212 -6.98 -2.35 12.33
N ARG A 213 -7.83 -1.81 13.21
CA ARG A 213 -8.91 -2.59 13.87
C ARG A 213 -9.95 -3.13 12.90
N ASP A 214 -10.37 -2.30 11.95
CA ASP A 214 -11.39 -2.71 10.97
C ASP A 214 -10.79 -3.73 9.99
N ARG A 215 -9.51 -3.61 9.66
CA ARG A 215 -8.76 -4.56 8.84
C ARG A 215 -8.63 -5.92 9.53
N ILE A 216 -8.33 -5.96 10.84
CA ILE A 216 -8.31 -7.21 11.62
C ILE A 216 -9.68 -7.90 11.57
N ARG A 217 -10.78 -7.18 11.83
CA ARG A 217 -12.14 -7.74 11.75
C ARG A 217 -12.47 -8.28 10.36
N ALA A 218 -12.04 -7.60 9.30
CA ALA A 218 -12.24 -8.05 7.94
C ALA A 218 -11.50 -9.37 7.64
N ILE A 219 -10.27 -9.53 8.16
CA ILE A 219 -9.48 -10.76 8.05
C ILE A 219 -10.20 -11.90 8.82
N GLU A 220 -10.63 -11.66 10.05
CA GLU A 220 -11.35 -12.64 10.87
C GLU A 220 -12.66 -13.11 10.19
N ALA A 221 -13.45 -12.17 9.66
CA ALA A 221 -14.64 -12.49 8.91
C ALA A 221 -14.36 -13.29 7.61
N MET A 222 -13.18 -13.15 7.04
CA MET A 222 -12.76 -13.93 5.88
C MET A 222 -12.35 -15.35 6.28
N GLU A 223 -11.63 -15.51 7.39
CA GLU A 223 -11.27 -16.81 7.98
C GLU A 223 -12.53 -17.63 8.28
N ASP A 224 -13.55 -17.03 8.89
CA ASP A 224 -14.82 -17.67 9.19
C ASP A 224 -15.54 -18.17 7.93
N ARG A 225 -15.45 -17.40 6.83
CA ARG A 225 -16.03 -17.84 5.54
C ARG A 225 -15.27 -19.01 4.95
N TRP A 226 -13.95 -19.01 5.02
CA TRP A 226 -13.16 -20.14 4.53
C TRP A 226 -13.38 -21.41 5.33
N ALA A 227 -13.46 -21.33 6.65
CA ALA A 227 -13.75 -22.48 7.50
C ALA A 227 -15.09 -23.14 7.13
N LYS A 228 -16.12 -22.35 6.79
CA LYS A 228 -17.45 -22.85 6.38
C LYS A 228 -17.46 -23.51 4.99
N VAL A 229 -16.47 -23.24 4.15
CA VAL A 229 -16.40 -23.82 2.78
C VAL A 229 -15.57 -25.09 2.76
N THR A 230 -14.65 -25.26 3.72
CA THR A 230 -13.70 -26.37 3.78
C THR A 230 -14.09 -27.46 4.79
N GLY A 231 -15.09 -27.24 5.65
CA GLY A 231 -15.68 -28.20 6.56
C GLY A 231 -17.01 -28.71 6.02
#